data_e9908abdc80ac5bb767691eacc22ce43
#
_entry.id   e9908abdc80ac5bb767691eacc22ce43
#
_cell.length_a   1.000
_cell.length_b   1.000
_cell.length_c   1.000
_cell.angle_alpha   90.00
_cell.angle_beta   90.00
_cell.angle_gamma   90.00
#
_symmetry.space_group_name_H-M   'P 1'
#
loop_
_entity.id
_entity.type
_entity.pdbx_description
1 polymer ?
#
loop_
_entity_poly.entity_id
_entity_poly.type
_entity_poly.pdbx_seq_one_letter_code
_entity_poly.pdbx_strand_id
1 'polypeptide(L)'
;MNEEFQKRLSFLKEQHHALEIKRNEILPAGNGVYFRYKNAVLTAMHTPLTWRYDLDPVSNPFLMERFGINATMNAGAIKWKGKYALVARVEGVDRKSFFAVADSYNGIDNFQFWEYPVLMPETGVPDTNIYDMRLVAHEDGWIYGLFCTERKDPDAPAGDHSSAIAQCGIARTKDMLEWERLPDLKTPSAQQRNVVLHPEFVQGQYAFYTRPQDSFIEAGKGGGIGFGLAADITKAIVEEEVVIDSRVYHSIYEMKNGLGPAPIKTKRGWLHLAHGVRNTAAGLRYTLYLFMTALDDITKVIHKPGGYFLAPEGEERVGDVSNVVFSNGWIADEDGTVFIYYASSDTRMHVATSTIERLTDYVINTPEDGLRSAASVETIFNLIRQNNDQPGSRKERTEASKEKIYK
;
A
#
# COMPACT_ATOMS: atom_id res chain seq x y z
N MET A 1 -41.37 14.04 17.79
CA MET A 1 -40.09 13.48 17.30
C MET A 1 -39.99 12.05 17.79
N ASN A 2 -39.66 11.08 16.94
CA ASN A 2 -39.65 9.66 17.33
C ASN A 2 -38.50 9.45 18.35
N GLU A 3 -38.86 9.09 19.60
CA GLU A 3 -37.89 8.93 20.71
C GLU A 3 -36.88 7.81 20.41
N GLU A 4 -37.30 6.75 19.72
CA GLU A 4 -36.44 5.64 19.29
C GLU A 4 -35.40 6.10 18.25
N PHE A 5 -35.81 6.93 17.28
CA PHE A 5 -34.92 7.53 16.33
C PHE A 5 -33.81 8.34 17.03
N GLN A 6 -34.16 9.20 18.00
CA GLN A 6 -33.20 10.02 18.72
C GLN A 6 -32.22 9.19 19.56
N LYS A 7 -32.73 8.14 20.24
CA LYS A 7 -31.89 7.21 21.01
C LYS A 7 -30.85 6.51 20.08
N ARG A 8 -31.34 6.02 18.92
CA ARG A 8 -30.46 5.36 17.93
C ARG A 8 -29.43 6.32 17.33
N LEU A 9 -29.85 7.54 17.00
CA LEU A 9 -28.94 8.56 16.46
C LEU A 9 -27.86 8.96 17.47
N SER A 10 -28.22 9.17 18.73
CA SER A 10 -27.26 9.47 19.81
C SER A 10 -26.27 8.32 19.98
N PHE A 11 -26.74 7.08 20.00
CA PHE A 11 -25.88 5.91 20.08
C PHE A 11 -24.89 5.84 18.91
N LEU A 12 -25.33 6.04 17.66
CA LEU A 12 -24.43 6.02 16.48
C LEU A 12 -23.38 7.14 16.57
N LYS A 13 -23.76 8.35 16.99
CA LYS A 13 -22.82 9.45 17.16
C LYS A 13 -21.78 9.18 18.25
N GLU A 14 -22.19 8.60 19.37
CA GLU A 14 -21.30 8.22 20.47
C GLU A 14 -20.31 7.13 20.02
N GLN A 15 -20.78 6.11 19.32
CA GLN A 15 -19.93 5.04 18.80
C GLN A 15 -18.92 5.57 17.77
N HIS A 16 -19.37 6.42 16.85
CA HIS A 16 -18.49 7.03 15.83
C HIS A 16 -17.43 7.90 16.50
N HIS A 17 -17.81 8.78 17.40
CA HIS A 17 -16.87 9.62 18.13
C HIS A 17 -15.87 8.80 18.97
N ALA A 18 -16.33 7.77 19.68
CA ALA A 18 -15.45 6.89 20.45
C ALA A 18 -14.42 6.18 19.58
N LEU A 19 -14.78 5.87 18.33
CA LEU A 19 -13.89 5.25 17.36
C LEU A 19 -12.84 6.25 16.86
N GLU A 20 -13.24 7.48 16.53
CA GLU A 20 -12.34 8.54 16.05
C GLU A 20 -11.27 8.92 17.08
N ILE A 21 -11.62 8.98 18.37
CA ILE A 21 -10.70 9.39 19.46
C ILE A 21 -9.95 8.20 20.08
N LYS A 22 -10.14 6.98 19.55
CA LYS A 22 -9.52 5.79 20.11
C LYS A 22 -8.02 5.81 19.96
N ARG A 23 -7.31 5.83 21.10
CA ARG A 23 -5.84 5.82 21.13
C ARG A 23 -5.29 4.49 20.63
N ASN A 24 -4.18 4.58 19.92
CA ASN A 24 -3.50 3.43 19.35
C ASN A 24 -2.23 3.12 20.14
N GLU A 25 -2.09 1.87 20.57
CA GLU A 25 -0.97 1.40 21.37
C GLU A 25 0.00 0.63 20.50
N ILE A 26 1.29 0.85 20.74
CA ILE A 26 2.38 0.12 20.09
C ILE A 26 2.37 -1.35 20.53
N LEU A 27 2.52 -2.26 19.59
CA LEU A 27 2.78 -3.67 19.86
C LEU A 27 4.31 -3.92 19.88
N PRO A 28 4.79 -4.90 20.66
CA PRO A 28 6.20 -5.26 20.65
C PRO A 28 6.69 -5.61 19.23
N ALA A 29 7.83 -5.07 18.82
CA ALA A 29 8.40 -5.36 17.51
C ALA A 29 8.95 -6.79 17.48
N GLY A 30 8.35 -7.65 16.62
CA GLY A 30 8.76 -9.04 16.49
C GLY A 30 10.15 -9.23 15.89
N ASN A 31 10.54 -8.37 14.93
CA ASN A 31 11.83 -8.44 14.22
C ASN A 31 12.77 -7.25 14.47
N GLY A 32 12.37 -6.29 15.30
CA GLY A 32 13.17 -5.10 15.61
C GLY A 32 13.23 -4.03 14.52
N VAL A 33 12.68 -4.27 13.33
CA VAL A 33 12.76 -3.34 12.20
C VAL A 33 11.64 -2.31 12.24
N TYR A 34 10.42 -2.72 12.57
CA TYR A 34 9.24 -1.84 12.66
C TYR A 34 8.39 -2.16 13.88
N PHE A 35 7.51 -1.23 14.24
CA PHE A 35 6.50 -1.39 15.29
C PHE A 35 5.10 -1.36 14.68
N ARG A 36 4.28 -2.34 14.99
CA ARG A 36 2.85 -2.36 14.69
C ARG A 36 2.06 -1.70 15.80
N TYR A 37 0.82 -1.35 15.48
CA TYR A 37 -0.14 -0.80 16.44
C TYR A 37 -1.36 -1.71 16.54
N LYS A 38 -2.01 -1.65 17.70
CA LYS A 38 -3.09 -2.56 18.09
C LYS A 38 -4.36 -2.41 17.28
N ASN A 39 -4.70 -1.14 16.95
CA ASN A 39 -5.97 -0.82 16.30
C ASN A 39 -5.74 -0.43 14.83
N ALA A 40 -6.73 -0.72 13.99
CA ALA A 40 -6.80 -0.13 12.66
C ALA A 40 -6.95 1.40 12.76
N VAL A 41 -6.31 2.14 11.85
CA VAL A 41 -6.40 3.61 11.80
C VAL A 41 -7.64 4.08 11.04
N LEU A 42 -8.09 3.31 10.03
CA LEU A 42 -9.34 3.54 9.31
C LEU A 42 -10.06 2.21 9.05
N THR A 43 -11.37 2.24 9.19
CA THR A 43 -12.30 1.16 8.83
C THR A 43 -13.54 1.77 8.19
N ALA A 44 -14.42 0.95 7.63
CA ALA A 44 -15.73 1.40 7.14
C ALA A 44 -16.50 2.26 8.16
N MET A 45 -16.35 1.94 9.46
CA MET A 45 -17.07 2.63 10.54
C MET A 45 -16.53 4.03 10.86
N HIS A 46 -15.33 4.38 10.39
CA HIS A 46 -14.78 5.75 10.51
C HIS A 46 -15.39 6.72 9.49
N THR A 47 -16.10 6.22 8.46
CA THR A 47 -16.73 7.10 7.48
C THR A 47 -17.86 7.90 8.12
N PRO A 48 -18.05 9.19 7.75
CA PRO A 48 -19.05 10.06 8.32
C PRO A 48 -20.45 9.45 8.29
N LEU A 49 -21.21 9.62 9.36
CA LEU A 49 -22.58 9.14 9.42
C LEU A 49 -23.46 9.76 8.33
N THR A 50 -23.18 10.99 7.95
CA THR A 50 -23.86 11.72 6.87
C THR A 50 -23.68 11.11 5.48
N TRP A 51 -22.66 10.29 5.29
CA TRP A 51 -22.48 9.55 4.02
C TRP A 51 -23.35 8.31 3.95
N ARG A 52 -23.69 7.76 5.12
CA ARG A 52 -24.32 6.45 5.25
C ARG A 52 -25.82 6.54 5.56
N TYR A 53 -26.21 7.57 6.31
CA TYR A 53 -27.59 7.71 6.81
C TYR A 53 -28.23 9.00 6.31
N ASP A 54 -29.48 8.88 5.89
CA ASP A 54 -30.39 10.02 5.86
C ASP A 54 -30.82 10.30 7.31
N LEU A 55 -30.45 11.47 7.83
CA LEU A 55 -30.66 11.86 9.22
C LEU A 55 -32.00 12.57 9.45
N ASP A 56 -32.86 12.66 8.44
CA ASP A 56 -34.20 13.21 8.59
C ASP A 56 -35.18 12.12 9.09
N PRO A 57 -35.83 12.31 10.26
CA PRO A 57 -36.80 11.34 10.81
C PRO A 57 -38.08 11.19 9.98
N VAL A 58 -38.34 12.08 9.04
CA VAL A 58 -39.50 12.01 8.15
C VAL A 58 -39.24 11.04 7.00
N SER A 59 -38.12 11.19 6.31
CA SER A 59 -37.73 10.35 5.17
C SER A 59 -37.09 9.02 5.62
N ASN A 60 -36.54 8.96 6.84
CA ASN A 60 -35.88 7.77 7.39
C ASN A 60 -36.28 7.48 8.85
N PRO A 61 -37.57 7.18 9.13
CA PRO A 61 -38.08 7.11 10.49
C PRO A 61 -37.47 6.01 11.36
N PHE A 62 -36.83 5.00 10.75
CA PHE A 62 -36.13 3.90 11.44
C PHE A 62 -34.62 4.12 11.50
N LEU A 63 -34.09 5.25 10.99
CA LEU A 63 -32.68 5.55 10.89
C LEU A 63 -31.89 4.37 10.27
N MET A 64 -32.37 3.89 9.12
CA MET A 64 -31.68 2.83 8.36
C MET A 64 -30.52 3.42 7.58
N GLU A 65 -29.46 2.65 7.46
CA GLU A 65 -28.34 2.98 6.57
C GLU A 65 -28.83 2.98 5.11
N ARG A 66 -28.58 4.06 4.38
CA ARG A 66 -29.04 4.23 2.99
C ARG A 66 -27.93 3.93 1.98
N PHE A 67 -26.69 4.17 2.39
CA PHE A 67 -25.50 3.82 1.61
C PHE A 67 -24.53 3.07 2.52
N GLY A 68 -24.41 1.78 2.33
CA GLY A 68 -23.48 0.94 3.11
C GLY A 68 -22.04 1.11 2.62
N ILE A 69 -21.11 1.19 3.56
CA ILE A 69 -19.68 1.13 3.29
C ILE A 69 -19.16 -0.25 3.67
N ASN A 70 -18.57 -0.95 2.71
CA ASN A 70 -17.98 -2.28 2.90
C ASN A 70 -16.60 -2.19 3.55
N ALA A 71 -15.71 -1.36 2.99
CA ALA A 71 -14.32 -1.31 3.40
C ALA A 71 -13.69 0.07 3.22
N THR A 72 -12.62 0.32 3.98
CA THR A 72 -11.71 1.45 3.80
C THR A 72 -10.29 0.92 3.79
N MET A 73 -9.58 1.06 2.67
CA MET A 73 -8.32 0.39 2.42
C MET A 73 -7.38 1.17 1.48
N ASN A 74 -6.17 0.66 1.28
CA ASN A 74 -5.24 1.01 0.20
C ASN A 74 -5.06 2.53 -0.01
N ALA A 75 -4.71 3.23 1.08
CA ALA A 75 -4.58 4.68 1.07
C ALA A 75 -3.21 5.14 0.57
N GLY A 76 -3.19 6.11 -0.33
CA GLY A 76 -2.03 6.98 -0.53
C GLY A 76 -1.83 7.90 0.67
N ALA A 77 -0.59 8.25 0.99
CA ALA A 77 -0.27 9.04 2.18
C ALA A 77 0.68 10.19 1.87
N ILE A 78 0.49 11.33 2.53
CA ILE A 78 1.33 12.51 2.39
C ILE A 78 1.29 13.35 3.67
N LYS A 79 2.40 14.06 3.97
CA LYS A 79 2.40 15.14 4.98
C LYS A 79 1.79 16.38 4.36
N TRP A 80 0.70 16.88 4.96
CA TRP A 80 -0.03 18.02 4.44
C TRP A 80 -0.39 19.02 5.55
N LYS A 81 0.08 20.27 5.43
CA LYS A 81 -0.20 21.34 6.41
C LYS A 81 0.04 20.92 7.87
N GLY A 82 1.13 20.18 8.11
CA GLY A 82 1.51 19.70 9.44
C GLY A 82 0.75 18.47 9.94
N LYS A 83 -0.17 17.91 9.14
CA LYS A 83 -0.90 16.69 9.45
C LYS A 83 -0.47 15.53 8.56
N TYR A 84 -0.77 14.32 8.98
CA TYR A 84 -0.64 13.10 8.20
C TYR A 84 -1.95 12.84 7.48
N ALA A 85 -1.95 13.01 6.16
CA ALA A 85 -3.14 12.86 5.33
C ALA A 85 -3.10 11.57 4.53
N LEU A 86 -4.23 10.87 4.52
CA LEU A 86 -4.47 9.64 3.76
C LEU A 86 -5.56 9.91 2.74
N VAL A 87 -5.33 9.56 1.48
CA VAL A 87 -6.39 9.46 0.48
C VAL A 87 -6.76 7.99 0.35
N ALA A 88 -7.78 7.60 1.10
CA ALA A 88 -8.20 6.22 1.22
C ALA A 88 -9.15 5.81 0.08
N ARG A 89 -9.05 4.56 -0.35
CA ARG A 89 -10.10 3.89 -1.10
C ARG A 89 -11.23 3.55 -0.14
N VAL A 90 -12.41 4.04 -0.42
CA VAL A 90 -13.65 3.68 0.26
C VAL A 90 -14.49 2.87 -0.72
N GLU A 91 -14.89 1.67 -0.33
CA GLU A 91 -15.70 0.78 -1.15
C GLU A 91 -17.11 0.67 -0.57
N GLY A 92 -18.12 0.98 -1.40
CA GLY A 92 -19.52 0.78 -1.08
C GLY A 92 -19.95 -0.70 -1.16
N VAL A 93 -21.07 -1.05 -0.55
CA VAL A 93 -21.67 -2.40 -0.67
C VAL A 93 -22.11 -2.72 -2.10
N ASP A 94 -22.16 -1.73 -2.97
CA ASP A 94 -22.41 -1.84 -4.41
C ASP A 94 -21.15 -2.20 -5.22
N ARG A 95 -20.00 -2.43 -4.55
CA ARG A 95 -18.69 -2.72 -5.14
C ARG A 95 -18.08 -1.58 -5.96
N LYS A 96 -18.56 -0.37 -5.80
CA LYS A 96 -17.91 0.81 -6.38
C LYS A 96 -17.01 1.45 -5.35
N SER A 97 -15.83 1.84 -5.80
CA SER A 97 -14.86 2.55 -4.96
C SER A 97 -14.78 4.02 -5.34
N PHE A 98 -14.49 4.83 -4.36
CA PHE A 98 -14.18 6.26 -4.50
C PHE A 98 -13.06 6.62 -3.53
N PHE A 99 -12.51 7.83 -3.67
CA PHE A 99 -11.46 8.31 -2.79
C PHE A 99 -12.00 9.27 -1.74
N ALA A 100 -11.41 9.23 -0.57
CA ALA A 100 -11.74 10.12 0.52
C ALA A 100 -10.51 10.48 1.34
N VAL A 101 -10.40 11.75 1.72
CA VAL A 101 -9.29 12.25 2.55
C VAL A 101 -9.63 12.07 4.02
N ALA A 102 -8.69 11.49 4.77
CA ALA A 102 -8.70 11.49 6.23
C ALA A 102 -7.36 12.02 6.74
N ASP A 103 -7.35 12.78 7.82
CA ASP A 103 -6.11 13.30 8.40
C ASP A 103 -6.00 13.06 9.90
N SER A 104 -4.76 13.08 10.39
CA SER A 104 -4.39 12.97 11.81
C SER A 104 -3.22 13.89 12.14
N TYR A 105 -3.15 14.38 13.37
CA TYR A 105 -2.01 15.17 13.83
C TYR A 105 -0.77 14.36 14.19
N ASN A 106 -0.92 13.08 14.54
CA ASN A 106 0.18 12.23 14.99
C ASN A 106 0.48 11.05 14.05
N GLY A 107 -0.38 10.79 13.05
CA GLY A 107 -0.20 9.75 12.06
C GLY A 107 -0.43 8.31 12.54
N ILE A 108 -0.82 8.09 13.79
CA ILE A 108 -1.03 6.77 14.39
C ILE A 108 -2.43 6.53 14.92
N ASP A 109 -3.15 7.58 15.29
CA ASP A 109 -4.55 7.55 15.73
C ASP A 109 -5.28 8.85 15.44
N ASN A 110 -6.55 8.97 15.86
CA ASN A 110 -7.40 10.13 15.66
C ASN A 110 -7.49 10.59 14.20
N PHE A 111 -7.54 9.64 13.27
CA PHE A 111 -7.84 9.96 11.89
C PHE A 111 -9.32 10.33 11.73
N GLN A 112 -9.58 11.44 11.06
CA GLN A 112 -10.93 11.92 10.75
C GLN A 112 -11.06 12.16 9.27
N PHE A 113 -12.13 11.61 8.66
CA PHE A 113 -12.47 11.92 7.28
C PHE A 113 -12.90 13.37 7.14
N TRP A 114 -12.53 13.98 6.02
CA TRP A 114 -13.10 15.26 5.63
C TRP A 114 -14.61 15.11 5.34
N GLU A 115 -15.33 16.24 5.37
CA GLU A 115 -16.79 16.23 5.25
C GLU A 115 -17.31 15.61 3.95
N TYR A 116 -16.57 15.84 2.84
CA TYR A 116 -16.93 15.33 1.50
C TYR A 116 -15.86 14.37 0.98
N PRO A 117 -16.27 13.30 0.26
CA PRO A 117 -15.35 12.49 -0.49
C PRO A 117 -14.74 13.28 -1.66
N VAL A 118 -13.67 12.76 -2.24
CA VAL A 118 -13.04 13.36 -3.42
C VAL A 118 -13.97 13.22 -4.63
N LEU A 119 -14.37 14.35 -5.19
CA LEU A 119 -15.06 14.37 -6.47
C LEU A 119 -14.03 14.27 -7.61
N MET A 120 -13.74 13.03 -8.04
CA MET A 120 -12.83 12.79 -9.15
C MET A 120 -13.52 13.13 -10.47
N PRO A 121 -12.96 14.05 -11.31
CA PRO A 121 -13.55 14.37 -12.61
C PRO A 121 -13.60 13.12 -13.51
N GLU A 122 -14.71 12.94 -14.19
CA GLU A 122 -14.89 11.87 -15.18
C GLU A 122 -14.10 12.15 -16.47
N THR A 123 -13.71 11.10 -17.14
CA THR A 123 -13.11 11.15 -18.48
C THR A 123 -14.18 10.99 -19.56
N GLY A 124 -13.80 11.14 -20.84
CA GLY A 124 -14.74 10.94 -21.96
C GLY A 124 -15.35 9.53 -22.02
N VAL A 125 -14.68 8.54 -21.44
CA VAL A 125 -15.21 7.19 -21.17
C VAL A 125 -15.28 7.02 -19.66
N PRO A 126 -16.47 6.97 -19.05
CA PRO A 126 -16.61 6.85 -17.60
C PRO A 126 -15.94 5.61 -17.04
N ASP A 127 -15.27 5.76 -15.88
CA ASP A 127 -14.70 4.64 -15.15
C ASP A 127 -15.80 3.81 -14.48
N THR A 128 -15.78 2.50 -14.65
CA THR A 128 -16.65 1.59 -13.90
C THR A 128 -16.23 1.55 -12.43
N ASN A 129 -14.92 1.61 -12.18
CA ASN A 129 -14.35 1.65 -10.84
C ASN A 129 -13.01 2.39 -10.86
N ILE A 130 -12.67 3.06 -9.74
CA ILE A 130 -11.36 3.68 -9.49
C ILE A 130 -10.87 3.27 -8.12
N TYR A 131 -9.58 2.91 -7.99
CA TYR A 131 -9.06 2.41 -6.73
C TYR A 131 -7.54 2.54 -6.58
N ASP A 132 -7.08 2.40 -5.33
CA ASP A 132 -5.68 2.23 -4.96
C ASP A 132 -4.80 3.42 -5.34
N MET A 133 -5.18 4.64 -4.92
CA MET A 133 -4.40 5.85 -5.17
C MET A 133 -3.07 5.85 -4.42
N ARG A 134 -2.01 6.25 -5.13
CA ARG A 134 -0.69 6.57 -4.60
C ARG A 134 -0.46 8.06 -4.71
N LEU A 135 -0.04 8.67 -3.62
CA LEU A 135 0.25 10.11 -3.60
C LEU A 135 1.75 10.36 -3.72
N VAL A 136 2.09 11.41 -4.44
CA VAL A 136 3.45 11.93 -4.49
C VAL A 136 3.45 13.46 -4.58
N ALA A 137 4.19 14.10 -3.68
CA ALA A 137 4.57 15.49 -3.86
C ALA A 137 5.76 15.51 -4.82
N HIS A 138 5.55 16.00 -6.03
CA HIS A 138 6.57 16.04 -7.07
C HIS A 138 7.32 17.38 -7.03
N GLU A 139 8.57 17.40 -7.48
CA GLU A 139 9.42 18.60 -7.44
C GLU A 139 8.90 19.77 -8.32
N ASP A 140 7.99 19.52 -9.25
CA ASP A 140 7.28 20.58 -10.01
C ASP A 140 6.22 21.32 -9.16
N GLY A 141 6.08 20.93 -7.91
CA GLY A 141 5.20 21.54 -6.93
C GLY A 141 3.74 21.11 -6.99
N TRP A 142 3.39 20.07 -7.76
CA TRP A 142 2.08 19.42 -7.72
C TRP A 142 2.09 18.21 -6.78
N ILE A 143 0.93 17.90 -6.23
CA ILE A 143 0.64 16.60 -5.63
C ILE A 143 -0.08 15.79 -6.70
N TYR A 144 0.51 14.66 -7.07
CA TYR A 144 -0.08 13.72 -8.01
C TYR A 144 -0.70 12.54 -7.28
N GLY A 145 -1.88 12.13 -7.73
CA GLY A 145 -2.53 10.88 -7.38
C GLY A 145 -2.53 9.96 -8.59
N LEU A 146 -1.88 8.80 -8.47
CA LEU A 146 -1.90 7.75 -9.49
C LEU A 146 -2.74 6.59 -8.96
N PHE A 147 -3.70 6.14 -9.74
CA PHE A 147 -4.65 5.13 -9.30
C PHE A 147 -5.04 4.19 -10.45
N CYS A 148 -5.61 3.06 -10.10
CA CYS A 148 -6.13 2.13 -11.09
C CYS A 148 -7.52 2.59 -11.55
N THR A 149 -7.74 2.63 -12.86
CA THR A 149 -9.04 2.75 -13.48
C THR A 149 -9.48 1.38 -14.00
N GLU A 150 -10.77 1.13 -13.99
CA GLU A 150 -11.33 -0.10 -14.51
C GLU A 150 -12.56 0.22 -15.35
N ARG A 151 -12.59 -0.31 -16.58
CA ARG A 151 -13.69 -0.18 -17.51
C ARG A 151 -14.04 -1.53 -18.08
N LYS A 152 -15.30 -1.72 -18.45
CA LYS A 152 -15.69 -2.93 -19.20
C LYS A 152 -14.91 -3.00 -20.50
N ASP A 153 -14.36 -4.16 -20.80
CA ASP A 153 -13.71 -4.41 -22.07
C ASP A 153 -14.74 -4.36 -23.22
N PRO A 154 -14.64 -3.43 -24.17
CA PRO A 154 -15.58 -3.32 -25.27
C PRO A 154 -15.49 -4.49 -26.26
N ASP A 155 -14.34 -5.16 -26.30
CA ASP A 155 -14.08 -6.29 -27.20
C ASP A 155 -14.38 -7.66 -26.54
N ALA A 156 -14.91 -7.64 -25.29
CA ALA A 156 -15.26 -8.86 -24.58
C ALA A 156 -16.35 -9.65 -25.33
N PRO A 157 -16.26 -10.99 -25.40
CA PRO A 157 -17.29 -11.83 -25.99
C PRO A 157 -18.68 -11.57 -25.39
N ALA A 158 -19.72 -11.72 -26.20
CA ALA A 158 -21.10 -11.59 -25.73
C ALA A 158 -21.38 -12.56 -24.56
N GLY A 159 -21.89 -12.00 -23.43
CA GLY A 159 -22.13 -12.78 -22.21
C GLY A 159 -20.94 -12.86 -21.25
N ASP A 160 -19.77 -12.39 -21.60
CA ASP A 160 -18.66 -12.20 -20.65
C ASP A 160 -18.89 -10.94 -19.81
N HIS A 161 -19.07 -11.13 -18.50
CA HIS A 161 -19.25 -10.07 -17.52
C HIS A 161 -18.01 -9.82 -16.67
N SER A 162 -16.89 -10.50 -16.94
CA SER A 162 -15.66 -10.46 -16.13
C SER A 162 -14.51 -9.70 -16.80
N SER A 163 -14.47 -9.65 -18.13
CA SER A 163 -13.43 -8.94 -18.86
C SER A 163 -13.49 -7.43 -18.65
N ALA A 164 -12.34 -6.87 -18.28
CA ALA A 164 -12.17 -5.45 -18.03
C ALA A 164 -10.82 -4.96 -18.56
N ILE A 165 -10.72 -3.66 -18.80
CA ILE A 165 -9.47 -2.96 -19.08
C ILE A 165 -9.10 -2.14 -17.87
N ALA A 166 -7.88 -2.37 -17.35
CA ALA A 166 -7.29 -1.59 -16.28
C ALA A 166 -6.16 -0.70 -16.80
N GLN A 167 -6.22 0.59 -16.48
CA GLN A 167 -5.18 1.56 -16.81
C GLN A 167 -4.79 2.36 -15.57
N CYS A 168 -3.67 3.08 -15.67
CA CYS A 168 -3.28 4.02 -14.64
C CYS A 168 -3.93 5.37 -14.89
N GLY A 169 -4.89 5.73 -14.06
CA GLY A 169 -5.43 7.07 -13.99
C GLY A 169 -4.46 8.02 -13.29
N ILE A 170 -4.36 9.25 -13.78
CA ILE A 170 -3.55 10.32 -13.21
C ILE A 170 -4.43 11.49 -12.85
N ALA A 171 -4.32 12.01 -11.65
CA ALA A 171 -4.88 13.29 -11.26
C ALA A 171 -3.85 14.11 -10.48
N ARG A 172 -4.00 15.42 -10.44
CA ARG A 172 -3.15 16.30 -9.65
C ARG A 172 -3.95 17.34 -8.88
N THR A 173 -3.38 17.83 -7.81
CA THR A 173 -4.01 18.80 -6.93
C THR A 173 -2.97 19.70 -6.27
N LYS A 174 -3.43 20.86 -5.74
CA LYS A 174 -2.64 21.74 -4.88
C LYS A 174 -3.14 21.75 -3.43
N ASP A 175 -4.30 21.18 -3.17
CA ASP A 175 -5.00 21.33 -1.88
C ASP A 175 -5.70 20.05 -1.40
N MET A 176 -5.69 18.98 -2.22
CA MET A 176 -6.40 17.71 -2.03
C MET A 176 -7.94 17.84 -2.02
N LEU A 177 -8.48 19.03 -2.30
CA LEU A 177 -9.93 19.31 -2.45
C LEU A 177 -10.33 19.29 -3.91
N GLU A 178 -9.64 20.10 -4.71
CA GLU A 178 -9.86 20.19 -6.13
C GLU A 178 -8.84 19.34 -6.89
N TRP A 179 -9.32 18.45 -7.72
CA TRP A 179 -8.51 17.53 -8.51
C TRP A 179 -8.68 17.78 -9.99
N GLU A 180 -7.57 17.94 -10.68
CA GLU A 180 -7.51 17.97 -12.14
C GLU A 180 -7.19 16.56 -12.64
N ARG A 181 -8.12 15.96 -13.39
CA ARG A 181 -7.92 14.66 -14.04
C ARG A 181 -7.12 14.84 -15.33
N LEU A 182 -5.98 14.16 -15.41
CA LEU A 182 -5.13 14.06 -16.61
C LEU A 182 -5.50 12.80 -17.42
N PRO A 183 -5.03 12.68 -18.68
CA PRO A 183 -5.18 11.45 -19.44
C PRO A 183 -4.59 10.25 -18.69
N ASP A 184 -5.18 9.07 -18.90
CA ASP A 184 -4.63 7.82 -18.40
C ASP A 184 -3.26 7.56 -19.01
N LEU A 185 -2.34 6.99 -18.24
CA LEU A 185 -1.00 6.66 -18.69
C LEU A 185 -1.05 5.63 -19.81
N LYS A 186 -0.42 5.96 -20.93
CA LYS A 186 -0.21 5.06 -22.07
C LYS A 186 1.21 4.51 -22.03
N THR A 187 1.33 3.19 -22.12
CA THR A 187 2.60 2.47 -22.15
C THR A 187 2.59 1.42 -23.27
N PRO A 188 3.72 0.81 -23.62
CA PRO A 188 3.75 -0.33 -24.54
C PRO A 188 2.94 -1.54 -24.09
N SER A 189 2.71 -1.68 -22.77
CA SER A 189 1.93 -2.79 -22.19
C SER A 189 0.43 -2.58 -22.36
N ALA A 190 -0.32 -3.66 -22.61
CA ALA A 190 -1.75 -3.61 -22.86
C ALA A 190 -2.55 -3.05 -21.67
N GLN A 191 -2.13 -3.36 -20.46
CA GLN A 191 -2.78 -2.90 -19.23
C GLN A 191 -1.74 -2.51 -18.17
N GLN A 192 -2.15 -1.62 -17.27
CA GLN A 192 -1.31 -1.13 -16.18
C GLN A 192 -2.07 -1.10 -14.86
N ARG A 193 -1.40 -1.52 -13.79
CA ARG A 193 -1.85 -1.36 -12.41
C ARG A 193 -0.67 -0.98 -11.52
N ASN A 194 -0.94 -0.40 -10.36
CA ASN A 194 0.09 -0.11 -9.35
C ASN A 194 1.25 0.75 -9.88
N VAL A 195 0.93 1.70 -10.75
CA VAL A 195 1.92 2.66 -11.25
C VAL A 195 2.25 3.67 -10.17
N VAL A 196 3.53 4.03 -10.06
CA VAL A 196 4.05 5.00 -9.10
C VAL A 196 4.86 6.05 -9.85
N LEU A 197 4.60 7.32 -9.57
CA LEU A 197 5.43 8.42 -10.06
C LEU A 197 6.62 8.63 -9.12
N HIS A 198 7.81 8.75 -9.69
CA HIS A 198 9.01 9.16 -8.95
C HIS A 198 8.87 10.63 -8.49
N PRO A 199 9.33 11.01 -7.30
CA PRO A 199 9.12 12.36 -6.78
C PRO A 199 9.97 13.45 -7.48
N GLU A 200 11.02 13.07 -8.18
CA GLU A 200 11.94 13.97 -8.88
C GLU A 200 11.96 13.65 -10.38
N PHE A 201 12.31 14.66 -11.21
CA PHE A 201 12.59 14.42 -12.62
C PHE A 201 13.82 13.53 -12.80
N VAL A 202 13.76 12.67 -13.79
CA VAL A 202 14.88 11.85 -14.21
C VAL A 202 15.22 12.24 -15.63
N GLN A 203 16.44 12.74 -15.86
CA GLN A 203 16.87 13.28 -17.16
C GLN A 203 15.91 14.37 -17.71
N GLY A 204 15.30 15.15 -16.80
CA GLY A 204 14.34 16.19 -17.16
C GLY A 204 12.94 15.69 -17.54
N GLN A 205 12.62 14.42 -17.31
CA GLN A 205 11.34 13.79 -17.61
C GLN A 205 10.67 13.23 -16.36
N TYR A 206 9.33 13.06 -16.41
CA TYR A 206 8.58 12.34 -15.39
C TYR A 206 8.90 10.85 -15.47
N ALA A 207 9.28 10.26 -14.35
CA ALA A 207 9.68 8.86 -14.26
C ALA A 207 8.59 8.02 -13.60
N PHE A 208 8.17 6.96 -14.25
CA PHE A 208 7.13 6.06 -13.78
C PHE A 208 7.69 4.67 -13.50
N TYR A 209 7.40 4.16 -12.32
CA TYR A 209 7.50 2.74 -12.05
C TYR A 209 6.17 2.11 -12.41
N THR A 210 6.19 1.20 -13.36
CA THR A 210 5.01 0.57 -13.94
C THR A 210 4.85 -0.87 -13.46
N ARG A 211 3.72 -1.47 -13.79
CA ARG A 211 3.51 -2.91 -13.63
C ARG A 211 2.81 -3.47 -14.87
N PRO A 212 3.58 -3.81 -15.89
CA PRO A 212 3.05 -4.30 -17.16
C PRO A 212 2.23 -5.58 -16.99
N GLN A 213 1.08 -5.65 -17.65
CA GLN A 213 0.19 -6.82 -17.70
C GLN A 213 -0.34 -7.04 -19.11
N ASP A 214 -0.51 -8.33 -19.46
CA ASP A 214 -1.08 -8.71 -20.75
C ASP A 214 -2.61 -8.62 -20.74
N SER A 215 -3.25 -8.91 -19.59
CA SER A 215 -4.70 -8.84 -19.41
C SER A 215 -5.10 -8.35 -18.01
N PHE A 216 -6.40 -8.23 -17.77
CA PHE A 216 -6.93 -7.75 -16.48
C PHE A 216 -6.53 -8.62 -15.28
N ILE A 217 -6.51 -9.93 -15.43
CA ILE A 217 -6.16 -10.88 -14.36
C ILE A 217 -4.74 -11.40 -14.52
N GLU A 218 -4.40 -11.82 -15.73
CA GLU A 218 -3.14 -12.51 -16.03
C GLU A 218 -2.02 -11.49 -16.27
N ALA A 219 -0.96 -11.64 -15.51
CA ALA A 219 0.25 -10.82 -15.70
C ALA A 219 0.97 -11.17 -17.02
N GLY A 220 0.74 -12.39 -17.57
CA GLY A 220 1.35 -12.84 -18.79
C GLY A 220 2.87 -12.83 -18.73
N LYS A 221 3.51 -12.20 -19.72
CA LYS A 221 4.97 -11.97 -19.73
C LYS A 221 5.42 -10.88 -18.78
N GLY A 222 4.49 -9.98 -18.37
CA GLY A 222 4.72 -8.91 -17.40
C GLY A 222 4.68 -9.39 -15.95
N GLY A 223 4.12 -8.55 -15.06
CA GLY A 223 3.90 -8.83 -13.64
C GLY A 223 5.09 -8.52 -12.74
N GLY A 224 6.20 -8.01 -13.30
CA GLY A 224 7.32 -7.40 -12.60
C GLY A 224 7.15 -5.89 -12.43
N ILE A 225 8.08 -5.25 -11.73
CA ILE A 225 8.18 -3.80 -11.66
C ILE A 225 8.87 -3.31 -12.93
N GLY A 226 8.14 -2.51 -13.72
CA GLY A 226 8.66 -1.84 -14.90
C GLY A 226 9.10 -0.41 -14.60
N PHE A 227 9.70 0.23 -15.58
CA PHE A 227 10.13 1.62 -15.55
C PHE A 227 10.00 2.25 -16.92
N GLY A 228 9.59 3.51 -16.96
CA GLY A 228 9.54 4.30 -18.18
C GLY A 228 9.49 5.79 -17.92
N LEU A 229 9.85 6.58 -18.93
CA LEU A 229 9.90 8.04 -18.86
C LEU A 229 8.83 8.66 -19.75
N ALA A 230 8.27 9.78 -19.30
CA ALA A 230 7.37 10.62 -20.10
C ALA A 230 7.84 12.07 -20.06
N ALA A 231 7.98 12.67 -21.22
CA ALA A 231 8.41 14.06 -21.34
C ALA A 231 7.37 15.07 -20.83
N ASP A 232 6.09 14.71 -20.90
CA ASP A 232 4.96 15.59 -20.57
C ASP A 232 3.85 14.77 -19.89
N ILE A 233 3.66 15.00 -18.59
CA ILE A 233 2.65 14.27 -17.82
C ILE A 233 1.22 14.61 -18.25
N THR A 234 1.00 15.75 -18.88
CA THR A 234 -0.33 16.13 -19.41
C THR A 234 -0.73 15.31 -20.64
N LYS A 235 0.22 14.67 -21.30
CA LYS A 235 0.00 13.71 -22.38
C LYS A 235 0.04 12.27 -21.87
N ALA A 236 0.78 12.03 -20.78
CA ALA A 236 0.90 10.75 -20.09
C ALA A 236 1.29 9.58 -21.01
N ILE A 237 2.37 9.76 -21.80
CA ILE A 237 2.86 8.76 -22.76
C ILE A 237 4.28 8.32 -22.36
N VAL A 238 4.43 7.04 -22.12
CA VAL A 238 5.70 6.32 -21.96
C VAL A 238 5.92 5.51 -23.22
N GLU A 239 6.95 5.87 -24.01
CA GLU A 239 7.24 5.21 -25.28
C GLU A 239 8.01 3.89 -25.09
N GLU A 240 8.86 3.83 -24.08
CA GLU A 240 9.69 2.65 -23.78
C GLU A 240 9.48 2.22 -22.34
N GLU A 241 9.27 0.92 -22.13
CA GLU A 241 9.06 0.31 -20.82
C GLU A 241 10.03 -0.85 -20.63
N VAL A 242 10.82 -0.80 -19.55
CA VAL A 242 11.78 -1.85 -19.18
C VAL A 242 11.44 -2.45 -17.82
N VAL A 243 11.63 -3.75 -17.65
CA VAL A 243 11.42 -4.41 -16.34
C VAL A 243 12.70 -4.29 -15.52
N ILE A 244 12.61 -3.65 -14.33
CA ILE A 244 13.72 -3.45 -13.42
C ILE A 244 13.76 -4.46 -12.26
N ASP A 245 12.62 -5.06 -11.92
CA ASP A 245 12.53 -6.12 -10.91
C ASP A 245 11.54 -7.19 -11.37
N SER A 246 12.07 -8.31 -11.84
CA SER A 246 11.30 -9.42 -12.42
C SER A 246 10.73 -10.34 -11.35
N ARG A 247 9.68 -11.07 -11.71
CA ARG A 247 9.18 -12.23 -10.96
C ARG A 247 10.26 -13.31 -10.89
N VAL A 248 10.28 -14.04 -9.77
CA VAL A 248 11.23 -15.13 -9.57
C VAL A 248 10.49 -16.36 -9.05
N TYR A 249 10.75 -17.51 -9.69
CA TYR A 249 10.18 -18.78 -9.29
C TYR A 249 10.48 -19.11 -7.83
N HIS A 250 9.46 -19.61 -7.14
CA HIS A 250 9.50 -20.03 -5.74
C HIS A 250 9.99 -18.94 -4.76
N SER A 251 9.66 -17.70 -5.05
CA SER A 251 9.86 -16.56 -4.17
C SER A 251 8.53 -15.98 -3.69
N ILE A 252 8.58 -14.96 -2.83
CA ILE A 252 7.38 -14.25 -2.37
C ILE A 252 6.66 -13.45 -3.47
N TYR A 253 7.33 -13.27 -4.63
CA TYR A 253 6.83 -12.53 -5.80
C TYR A 253 6.83 -13.37 -7.08
N GLU A 254 6.57 -14.67 -6.95
CA GLU A 254 6.55 -15.59 -8.10
C GLU A 254 5.42 -15.32 -9.09
N MET A 255 4.27 -14.83 -8.63
CA MET A 255 3.12 -14.55 -9.48
C MET A 255 3.16 -13.14 -10.07
N LYS A 256 3.41 -12.16 -9.23
CA LYS A 256 3.53 -10.75 -9.58
C LYS A 256 4.11 -9.94 -8.42
N ASN A 257 4.68 -8.80 -8.77
CA ASN A 257 5.10 -7.78 -7.81
C ASN A 257 4.80 -6.38 -8.36
N GLY A 258 4.86 -5.40 -7.50
CA GLY A 258 4.62 -4.01 -7.87
C GLY A 258 4.99 -3.08 -6.73
N LEU A 259 5.23 -1.81 -7.04
CA LEU A 259 5.47 -0.82 -6.01
C LEU A 259 4.19 -0.49 -5.25
N GLY A 260 4.37 -0.17 -4.00
CA GLY A 260 3.38 0.47 -3.14
C GLY A 260 3.42 1.99 -3.31
N PRO A 261 3.98 2.74 -2.35
CA PRO A 261 4.14 4.20 -2.43
C PRO A 261 5.32 4.64 -3.30
N ALA A 262 5.43 5.95 -3.51
CA ALA A 262 6.62 6.58 -4.08
C ALA A 262 7.86 6.30 -3.20
N PRO A 263 9.07 6.18 -3.80
CA PRO A 263 10.28 5.84 -3.06
C PRO A 263 10.72 6.99 -2.13
N ILE A 264 11.43 6.63 -1.05
CA ILE A 264 12.06 7.57 -0.13
C ILE A 264 13.53 7.74 -0.49
N LYS A 265 13.97 8.98 -0.69
CA LYS A 265 15.38 9.30 -0.92
C LYS A 265 16.15 9.17 0.39
N THR A 266 17.25 8.42 0.36
CA THR A 266 18.17 8.27 1.48
C THR A 266 19.60 8.66 1.05
N LYS A 267 20.52 8.75 1.98
CA LYS A 267 21.94 8.98 1.65
C LYS A 267 22.59 7.80 0.92
N ARG A 268 21.97 6.62 0.93
CA ARG A 268 22.55 5.36 0.41
C ARG A 268 21.91 4.91 -0.91
N GLY A 269 20.72 5.44 -1.25
CA GLY A 269 19.94 5.04 -2.41
C GLY A 269 18.48 5.43 -2.24
N TRP A 270 17.66 5.09 -3.21
CA TRP A 270 16.21 5.21 -3.15
C TRP A 270 15.63 3.95 -2.50
N LEU A 271 14.97 4.12 -1.38
CA LEU A 271 14.30 3.04 -0.66
C LEU A 271 12.90 2.83 -1.23
N HIS A 272 12.58 1.61 -1.61
CA HIS A 272 11.29 1.21 -2.17
C HIS A 272 10.56 0.26 -1.26
N LEU A 273 9.26 0.46 -1.10
CA LEU A 273 8.32 -0.49 -0.50
C LEU A 273 7.47 -1.09 -1.61
N ALA A 274 7.51 -2.41 -1.75
CA ALA A 274 6.82 -3.15 -2.78
C ALA A 274 5.98 -4.29 -2.19
N HIS A 275 5.03 -4.79 -2.97
CA HIS A 275 4.29 -6.00 -2.64
C HIS A 275 4.71 -7.16 -3.53
N GLY A 276 4.81 -8.33 -2.94
CA GLY A 276 5.02 -9.59 -3.62
C GLY A 276 3.78 -10.48 -3.49
N VAL A 277 3.48 -11.21 -4.55
CA VAL A 277 2.31 -12.08 -4.65
C VAL A 277 2.72 -13.49 -5.03
N ARG A 278 2.26 -14.46 -4.26
CA ARG A 278 2.42 -15.87 -4.57
C ARG A 278 1.12 -16.65 -4.42
N ASN A 279 1.04 -17.79 -5.11
CA ASN A 279 -0.07 -18.73 -4.94
C ASN A 279 0.03 -19.50 -3.62
N THR A 280 -1.12 -19.80 -3.05
CA THR A 280 -1.28 -20.75 -1.94
C THR A 280 -2.50 -21.64 -2.22
N ALA A 281 -2.66 -22.73 -1.49
CA ALA A 281 -3.85 -23.57 -1.59
C ALA A 281 -5.17 -22.83 -1.26
N ALA A 282 -5.07 -21.70 -0.53
CA ALA A 282 -6.21 -20.87 -0.13
C ALA A 282 -6.36 -19.58 -0.97
N GLY A 283 -5.70 -19.50 -2.13
CA GLY A 283 -5.70 -18.32 -2.99
C GLY A 283 -4.38 -17.56 -2.97
N LEU A 284 -4.41 -16.30 -3.38
CA LEU A 284 -3.22 -15.45 -3.44
C LEU A 284 -2.84 -14.92 -2.05
N ARG A 285 -1.54 -14.95 -1.75
CA ARG A 285 -0.97 -14.30 -0.58
C ARG A 285 -0.17 -13.08 -1.01
N TYR A 286 -0.45 -11.93 -0.39
CA TYR A 286 0.29 -10.69 -0.58
C TYR A 286 1.11 -10.37 0.67
N THR A 287 2.35 -9.99 0.45
CA THR A 287 3.26 -9.52 1.50
C THR A 287 4.04 -8.31 1.01
N LEU A 288 4.58 -7.52 1.93
CA LEU A 288 5.41 -6.37 1.59
C LEU A 288 6.90 -6.73 1.69
N TYR A 289 7.71 -6.19 0.78
CA TYR A 289 9.16 -6.29 0.81
C TYR A 289 9.81 -4.94 0.50
N LEU A 290 11.07 -4.81 0.85
CA LEU A 290 11.87 -3.62 0.63
C LEU A 290 13.00 -3.94 -0.35
N PHE A 291 13.38 -2.95 -1.14
CA PHE A 291 14.61 -2.97 -1.92
C PHE A 291 15.14 -1.54 -2.11
N MET A 292 16.34 -1.40 -2.61
CA MET A 292 16.99 -0.11 -2.82
C MET A 292 17.55 0.00 -4.23
N THR A 293 17.35 1.16 -4.86
CA THR A 293 18.00 1.49 -6.13
C THR A 293 19.08 2.56 -5.95
N ALA A 294 19.99 2.65 -6.89
CA ALA A 294 21.07 3.63 -6.85
C ALA A 294 20.52 5.08 -6.96
N LEU A 295 21.28 6.06 -6.43
CA LEU A 295 20.89 7.47 -6.52
C LEU A 295 21.10 8.05 -7.92
N ASP A 296 22.12 7.59 -8.63
CA ASP A 296 22.52 8.03 -9.96
C ASP A 296 21.84 7.24 -11.09
N ASP A 297 21.32 6.06 -10.76
CA ASP A 297 20.56 5.20 -11.68
C ASP A 297 19.41 4.53 -10.93
N ILE A 298 18.25 5.15 -10.93
CA ILE A 298 17.07 4.68 -10.21
C ILE A 298 16.46 3.38 -10.77
N THR A 299 16.96 2.89 -11.89
CA THR A 299 16.58 1.57 -12.47
C THR A 299 17.44 0.43 -11.96
N LYS A 300 18.61 0.77 -11.38
CA LYS A 300 19.58 -0.21 -10.87
C LYS A 300 19.26 -0.61 -9.43
N VAL A 301 18.72 -1.81 -9.23
CA VAL A 301 18.58 -2.40 -7.90
C VAL A 301 19.97 -2.72 -7.34
N ILE A 302 20.29 -2.17 -6.16
CA ILE A 302 21.61 -2.35 -5.49
C ILE A 302 21.53 -3.23 -4.25
N HIS A 303 20.36 -3.30 -3.59
CA HIS A 303 20.12 -4.17 -2.43
C HIS A 303 18.68 -4.68 -2.46
N LYS A 304 18.50 -5.97 -2.24
CA LYS A 304 17.17 -6.62 -2.19
C LYS A 304 17.20 -7.78 -1.19
N PRO A 305 16.78 -7.57 0.07
CA PRO A 305 16.66 -8.62 1.06
C PRO A 305 15.80 -9.79 0.58
N GLY A 306 16.15 -10.98 0.97
CA GLY A 306 15.33 -12.17 0.73
C GLY A 306 14.07 -12.19 1.62
N GLY A 307 12.98 -12.71 1.06
CA GLY A 307 11.73 -12.88 1.79
C GLY A 307 10.92 -11.59 1.95
N TYR A 308 9.96 -11.62 2.86
CA TYR A 308 9.09 -10.46 3.12
C TYR A 308 9.57 -9.64 4.32
N PHE A 309 9.34 -8.34 4.23
CA PHE A 309 9.53 -7.39 5.31
C PHE A 309 8.33 -7.39 6.27
N LEU A 310 7.10 -7.32 5.74
CA LEU A 310 5.86 -7.30 6.49
C LEU A 310 4.82 -8.24 5.85
N ALA A 311 4.22 -9.09 6.66
CA ALA A 311 3.18 -10.04 6.26
C ALA A 311 1.99 -9.96 7.20
N PRO A 312 0.78 -10.40 6.80
CA PRO A 312 -0.40 -10.35 7.66
C PRO A 312 -0.25 -11.26 8.89
N GLU A 313 -0.64 -10.77 10.05
CA GLU A 313 -0.59 -11.47 11.32
C GLU A 313 -1.96 -11.43 12.04
N GLY A 314 -2.28 -12.47 12.81
CA GLY A 314 -3.50 -12.52 13.62
C GLY A 314 -4.75 -12.18 12.80
N GLU A 315 -5.50 -11.19 13.27
CA GLU A 315 -6.75 -10.73 12.63
C GLU A 315 -6.54 -10.05 11.27
N GLU A 316 -5.34 -9.59 10.95
CA GLU A 316 -5.02 -9.05 9.62
C GLU A 316 -5.16 -10.08 8.50
N ARG A 317 -5.21 -11.38 8.86
CA ARG A 317 -5.38 -12.48 7.90
C ARG A 317 -6.81 -12.69 7.44
N VAL A 318 -7.79 -12.01 8.05
CA VAL A 318 -9.22 -12.24 7.84
C VAL A 318 -9.89 -10.98 7.36
N GLY A 319 -10.62 -11.09 6.25
CA GLY A 319 -11.39 -10.02 5.61
C GLY A 319 -11.89 -10.46 4.25
N ASP A 320 -12.22 -9.53 3.37
CA ASP A 320 -12.79 -9.79 2.04
C ASP A 320 -11.80 -10.57 1.16
N VAL A 321 -10.52 -10.23 1.22
CA VAL A 321 -9.43 -10.99 0.58
C VAL A 321 -8.46 -11.43 1.65
N SER A 322 -8.65 -12.64 2.16
CA SER A 322 -7.87 -13.17 3.27
C SER A 322 -6.37 -13.26 2.98
N ASN A 323 -5.55 -13.09 4.03
CA ASN A 323 -4.10 -13.30 4.01
C ASN A 323 -3.33 -12.30 3.12
N VAL A 324 -3.81 -11.06 3.05
CA VAL A 324 -3.26 -9.97 2.26
C VAL A 324 -2.85 -8.81 3.15
N VAL A 325 -1.68 -8.24 2.90
CA VAL A 325 -1.31 -6.88 3.28
C VAL A 325 -0.87 -6.12 2.05
N PHE A 326 -1.32 -4.86 1.95
CA PHE A 326 -1.05 -4.02 0.80
C PHE A 326 -0.80 -2.57 1.24
N SER A 327 0.14 -1.87 0.61
CA SER A 327 0.49 -0.51 0.98
C SER A 327 0.60 0.37 -0.26
N ASN A 328 -0.04 1.53 -0.23
CA ASN A 328 0.06 2.58 -1.24
C ASN A 328 0.63 3.88 -0.65
N GLY A 329 0.88 3.91 0.65
CA GLY A 329 1.30 5.13 1.33
C GLY A 329 2.29 4.89 2.44
N TRP A 330 3.35 5.66 2.45
CA TRP A 330 4.22 5.88 3.58
C TRP A 330 4.64 7.36 3.66
N ILE A 331 5.06 7.78 4.83
CA ILE A 331 5.53 9.14 5.07
C ILE A 331 6.85 9.04 5.83
N ALA A 332 7.91 9.62 5.26
CA ALA A 332 9.14 9.89 6.01
C ALA A 332 9.03 11.28 6.60
N ASP A 333 9.06 11.38 7.92
CA ASP A 333 9.03 12.67 8.63
C ASP A 333 10.44 13.27 8.79
N GLU A 334 10.52 14.53 9.15
CA GLU A 334 11.77 15.29 9.26
C GLU A 334 12.73 14.72 10.31
N ASP A 335 12.20 14.07 11.36
CA ASP A 335 12.98 13.42 12.41
C ASP A 335 13.51 12.02 12.00
N GLY A 336 13.22 11.59 10.78
CA GLY A 336 13.61 10.30 10.24
C GLY A 336 12.63 9.16 10.57
N THR A 337 11.54 9.43 11.26
CA THR A 337 10.45 8.45 11.47
C THR A 337 9.75 8.15 10.15
N VAL A 338 9.48 6.87 9.90
CA VAL A 338 8.72 6.41 8.73
C VAL A 338 7.42 5.78 9.18
N PHE A 339 6.30 6.35 8.74
CA PHE A 339 4.95 5.83 8.92
C PHE A 339 4.58 5.01 7.69
N ILE A 340 4.32 3.72 7.87
CA ILE A 340 3.95 2.79 6.80
C ILE A 340 2.47 2.48 6.96
N TYR A 341 1.65 3.01 6.06
CA TYR A 341 0.21 2.74 6.05
C TYR A 341 -0.07 1.55 5.14
N TYR A 342 -0.71 0.53 5.69
CA TYR A 342 -1.04 -0.69 4.95
C TYR A 342 -2.46 -1.15 5.24
N ALA A 343 -3.10 -1.71 4.22
CA ALA A 343 -4.37 -2.38 4.39
C ALA A 343 -4.17 -3.85 4.74
N SER A 344 -5.09 -4.43 5.49
CA SER A 344 -5.15 -5.86 5.73
C SER A 344 -6.45 -6.45 5.18
N SER A 345 -6.29 -7.55 4.45
CA SER A 345 -7.38 -8.39 3.91
C SER A 345 -8.47 -7.57 3.19
N ASP A 346 -8.07 -6.50 2.49
CA ASP A 346 -8.90 -5.55 1.73
C ASP A 346 -10.09 -5.00 2.53
N THR A 347 -9.92 -4.78 3.84
CA THR A 347 -11.03 -4.41 4.72
C THR A 347 -10.75 -3.17 5.54
N ARG A 348 -9.51 -2.95 5.99
CA ARG A 348 -9.14 -1.91 6.96
C ARG A 348 -7.71 -1.45 6.82
N MET A 349 -7.43 -0.22 7.24
CA MET A 349 -6.10 0.38 7.25
C MET A 349 -5.42 0.27 8.61
N HIS A 350 -4.14 -0.02 8.58
CA HIS A 350 -3.24 -0.03 9.74
C HIS A 350 -2.09 0.93 9.51
N VAL A 351 -1.31 1.17 10.57
CA VAL A 351 -0.03 1.83 10.52
C VAL A 351 1.04 0.97 11.21
N ALA A 352 2.23 0.97 10.62
CA ALA A 352 3.45 0.55 11.30
C ALA A 352 4.45 1.70 11.26
N THR A 353 5.33 1.81 12.26
CA THR A 353 6.37 2.83 12.29
C THR A 353 7.76 2.21 12.32
N SER A 354 8.71 2.89 11.68
CA SER A 354 10.12 2.56 11.68
C SER A 354 10.95 3.85 11.62
N THR A 355 12.22 3.74 11.25
CA THR A 355 13.05 4.90 10.92
C THR A 355 13.78 4.66 9.59
N ILE A 356 14.16 5.73 8.91
CA ILE A 356 14.97 5.64 7.68
C ILE A 356 16.25 4.82 7.95
N GLU A 357 16.87 5.03 9.10
CA GLU A 357 18.09 4.32 9.49
C GLU A 357 17.85 2.81 9.60
N ARG A 358 16.82 2.37 10.34
CA ARG A 358 16.48 0.94 10.50
C ARG A 358 16.10 0.28 9.19
N LEU A 359 15.29 0.96 8.37
CA LEU A 359 14.89 0.42 7.06
C LEU A 359 16.09 0.31 6.12
N THR A 360 17.00 1.31 6.13
CA THR A 360 18.23 1.29 5.34
C THR A 360 19.17 0.18 5.80
N ASP A 361 19.36 0.03 7.11
CA ASP A 361 20.17 -1.05 7.69
C ASP A 361 19.61 -2.43 7.31
N TYR A 362 18.31 -2.62 7.47
CA TYR A 362 17.63 -3.86 7.08
C TYR A 362 17.86 -4.19 5.60
N VAL A 363 17.71 -3.23 4.71
CA VAL A 363 17.84 -3.47 3.26
C VAL A 363 19.28 -3.79 2.87
N ILE A 364 20.26 -3.13 3.49
CA ILE A 364 21.69 -3.31 3.14
C ILE A 364 22.26 -4.60 3.76
N ASN A 365 21.88 -4.92 4.98
CA ASN A 365 22.54 -5.96 5.76
C ASN A 365 21.77 -7.29 5.85
N THR A 366 20.50 -7.32 5.41
CA THR A 366 19.75 -8.58 5.33
C THR A 366 20.17 -9.36 4.07
N PRO A 367 20.48 -10.65 4.19
CA PRO A 367 20.88 -11.46 3.04
C PRO A 367 19.83 -11.52 1.94
N GLU A 368 20.26 -11.54 0.71
CA GLU A 368 19.41 -11.79 -0.45
C GLU A 368 18.87 -13.22 -0.48
N ASP A 369 17.80 -13.45 -1.24
CA ASP A 369 17.27 -14.79 -1.47
C ASP A 369 18.25 -15.59 -2.35
N GLY A 370 18.83 -16.64 -1.80
CA GLY A 370 19.73 -17.53 -2.53
C GLY A 370 19.02 -18.52 -3.46
N LEU A 371 17.69 -18.43 -3.58
CA LEU A 371 16.79 -19.18 -4.50
C LEU A 371 16.92 -20.72 -4.42
N ARG A 372 17.39 -21.24 -3.29
CA ARG A 372 17.53 -22.67 -3.04
C ARG A 372 17.58 -22.97 -1.54
N SER A 373 17.06 -24.10 -1.11
CA SER A 373 17.00 -24.50 0.30
C SER A 373 18.37 -24.53 0.96
N ALA A 374 19.41 -24.98 0.26
CA ALA A 374 20.77 -25.02 0.78
C ALA A 374 21.28 -23.61 1.16
N ALA A 375 20.95 -22.57 0.39
CA ALA A 375 21.36 -21.20 0.70
C ALA A 375 20.72 -20.69 2.00
N SER A 376 19.48 -21.06 2.31
CA SER A 376 18.85 -20.74 3.60
C SER A 376 19.62 -21.40 4.78
N VAL A 377 20.04 -22.64 4.59
CA VAL A 377 20.86 -23.35 5.60
C VAL A 377 22.24 -22.70 5.74
N GLU A 378 22.89 -22.33 4.64
CA GLU A 378 24.18 -21.61 4.62
C GLU A 378 24.06 -20.27 5.38
N THR A 379 22.98 -19.50 5.15
CA THR A 379 22.71 -18.26 5.87
C THR A 379 22.60 -18.50 7.39
N ILE A 380 21.87 -19.52 7.82
CA ILE A 380 21.73 -19.87 9.24
C ILE A 380 23.09 -20.25 9.84
N PHE A 381 23.89 -21.07 9.15
CA PHE A 381 25.22 -21.44 9.62
C PHE A 381 26.16 -20.24 9.75
N ASN A 382 26.09 -19.30 8.81
CA ASN A 382 26.88 -18.06 8.88
C ASN A 382 26.49 -17.22 10.09
N LEU A 383 25.20 -17.04 10.36
CA LEU A 383 24.72 -16.35 11.56
C LEU A 383 25.17 -17.04 12.85
N ILE A 384 25.10 -18.36 12.92
CA ILE A 384 25.58 -19.14 14.08
C ILE A 384 27.09 -18.92 14.28
N ARG A 385 27.90 -18.93 13.24
CA ARG A 385 29.34 -18.67 13.31
C ARG A 385 29.62 -17.25 13.82
N GLN A 386 29.02 -16.23 13.19
CA GLN A 386 29.15 -14.85 13.61
C GLN A 386 28.79 -14.63 15.08
N ASN A 387 27.70 -15.24 15.55
CA ASN A 387 27.27 -15.15 16.95
C ASN A 387 28.23 -15.85 17.90
N ASN A 388 28.88 -16.94 17.49
CA ASN A 388 29.88 -17.65 18.28
C ASN A 388 31.23 -16.92 18.37
N ASP A 389 31.54 -16.12 17.36
CA ASP A 389 32.81 -15.35 17.27
C ASP A 389 32.74 -14.00 18.00
N GLN A 390 31.55 -13.56 18.48
CA GLN A 390 31.40 -12.33 19.24
C GLN A 390 32.15 -12.38 20.58
N PRO A 391 32.92 -11.32 20.94
CA PRO A 391 33.60 -11.24 22.24
C PRO A 391 32.56 -11.20 23.38
N GLY A 392 32.34 -12.25 24.07
CA GLY A 392 31.38 -12.39 25.16
C GLY A 392 30.49 -13.63 25.05
N SER A 393 30.34 -14.23 23.87
CA SER A 393 29.57 -15.46 23.69
C SER A 393 30.25 -16.72 24.24
N ARG A 394 31.53 -16.64 24.60
CA ARG A 394 32.34 -17.75 25.14
C ARG A 394 32.08 -18.09 26.60
N LYS A 395 31.25 -17.38 27.37
CA LYS A 395 31.14 -17.53 28.83
C LYS A 395 30.02 -18.41 29.35
N GLU A 396 29.10 -18.94 28.55
CA GLU A 396 28.00 -19.79 29.06
C GLU A 396 27.77 -21.10 28.29
N ARG A 397 28.78 -21.66 27.66
CA ARG A 397 28.72 -23.08 27.31
C ARG A 397 29.35 -23.89 28.45
N THR A 398 28.66 -23.96 29.55
CA THR A 398 28.91 -24.98 30.61
C THR A 398 28.76 -26.37 29.99
N GLU A 399 29.58 -27.29 30.47
CA GLU A 399 29.75 -28.70 30.08
C GLU A 399 28.49 -29.56 29.98
N ALA A 400 27.32 -29.02 30.35
CA ALA A 400 26.00 -29.67 30.24
C ALA A 400 25.51 -29.97 28.81
N SER A 401 26.09 -29.34 27.77
CA SER A 401 25.68 -29.60 26.36
C SER A 401 26.46 -30.75 25.72
N LYS A 402 27.56 -31.22 26.30
CA LYS A 402 28.33 -32.33 25.77
C LYS A 402 27.75 -33.71 26.13
N GLU A 403 26.96 -33.80 27.19
CA GLU A 403 26.36 -35.08 27.63
C GLU A 403 25.05 -35.45 26.87
N LYS A 404 24.42 -34.53 26.14
CA LYS A 404 23.16 -34.81 25.43
C LYS A 404 23.30 -35.24 23.96
N ILE A 405 24.52 -35.26 23.41
CA ILE A 405 24.75 -35.65 22.00
C ILE A 405 25.26 -37.09 21.89
N TYR A 406 25.60 -37.75 23.02
CA TYR A 406 26.11 -39.14 23.07
C TYR A 406 25.29 -40.06 24.00
N LYS A 407 23.98 -39.86 24.10
CA LYS A 407 23.07 -40.88 24.65
C LYS A 407 21.92 -41.17 23.72
#